data_44994ca6c4a063232e80e273d4194754
#
_entry.id   44994ca6c4a063232e80e273d4194754
#
_cell.length_a   1.000
_cell.length_b   1.000
_cell.length_c   1.000
_cell.angle_alpha   90.00
_cell.angle_beta   90.00
_cell.angle_gamma   90.00
#
_symmetry.space_group_name_H-M   'P 1'
#
loop_
_entity.id
_entity.type
_entity.pdbx_description
1 polymer ?
#
loop_
_entity_poly.entity_id
_entity_poly.type
_entity_poly.pdbx_seq_one_letter_code
_entity_poly.pdbx_strand_id
1 'polypeptide(L)'
;MEIIRSHQNAMVKNYQKLQTSKGRKKAEAYMIEGEHLVEEAIRSTVSIQRLVVSEDHVLLYESWIQKYPTMIVSKEVFEKLSMTQTNQGILAIVPLEKKTLVEVPKGRYLLVDAVQDPGNLGTIIRTADAAGFDAVVLGEGCVDLYNDKVVRSMQGSQFHVGIYHENLTDVYGKLKENDIPIAVTALHRDAKDFKWLTGRESVAIVVGNEGNGVRDELIESADHVIQIPMFGQAESLNVAIASGILMYQTRV
;
A
#
# COMPACT_ATOMS: atom_id res chain seq x y z
N MET A 1 32.29 2.43 13.44
CA MET A 1 31.81 1.53 12.34
C MET A 1 32.60 1.84 11.07
N GLU A 2 32.88 0.81 10.25
CA GLU A 2 33.57 1.00 8.97
C GLU A 2 32.62 1.62 7.95
N ILE A 3 33.10 2.59 7.16
CA ILE A 3 32.31 3.25 6.11
C ILE A 3 32.54 2.52 4.78
N ILE A 4 31.47 2.06 4.16
CA ILE A 4 31.53 1.39 2.85
C ILE A 4 31.55 2.45 1.75
N ARG A 5 32.67 2.52 1.02
CA ARG A 5 32.91 3.48 -0.06
C ARG A 5 32.79 2.85 -1.45
N SER A 6 32.77 1.52 -1.53
CA SER A 6 32.78 0.82 -2.79
C SER A 6 31.41 0.38 -3.25
N HIS A 7 30.98 0.83 -4.42
CA HIS A 7 29.78 0.32 -5.11
C HIS A 7 29.86 -1.19 -5.47
N GLN A 8 31.07 -1.76 -5.46
CA GLN A 8 31.29 -3.19 -5.74
C GLN A 8 31.07 -4.05 -4.47
N ASN A 9 30.85 -3.46 -3.30
CA ASN A 9 30.53 -4.19 -2.09
C ASN A 9 29.31 -5.09 -2.32
N ALA A 10 29.39 -6.33 -1.87
CA ALA A 10 28.37 -7.35 -2.11
C ALA A 10 26.99 -6.97 -1.53
N MET A 11 26.96 -6.34 -0.33
CA MET A 11 25.70 -5.87 0.27
C MET A 11 25.08 -4.71 -0.51
N VAL A 12 25.89 -3.74 -0.94
CA VAL A 12 25.43 -2.63 -1.78
C VAL A 12 24.78 -3.16 -3.05
N LYS A 13 25.44 -4.08 -3.77
CA LYS A 13 24.89 -4.73 -4.97
C LYS A 13 23.59 -5.47 -4.69
N ASN A 14 23.48 -6.14 -3.54
CA ASN A 14 22.24 -6.85 -3.18
C ASN A 14 21.11 -5.88 -2.88
N TYR A 15 21.36 -4.77 -2.20
CA TYR A 15 20.33 -3.76 -1.93
C TYR A 15 19.92 -3.00 -3.20
N GLN A 16 20.82 -2.71 -4.11
CA GLN A 16 20.44 -2.16 -5.42
C GLN A 16 19.42 -3.02 -6.17
N LYS A 17 19.49 -4.36 -6.04
CA LYS A 17 18.52 -5.27 -6.68
C LYS A 17 17.11 -5.08 -6.14
N LEU A 18 16.94 -4.58 -4.91
CA LEU A 18 15.64 -4.33 -4.30
C LEU A 18 14.85 -3.19 -5.00
N GLN A 19 15.52 -2.38 -5.81
CA GLN A 19 14.86 -1.41 -6.69
C GLN A 19 13.98 -2.10 -7.75
N THR A 20 14.17 -3.39 -8.01
CA THR A 20 13.36 -4.18 -8.97
C THR A 20 12.42 -5.17 -8.25
N SER A 21 11.24 -5.42 -8.82
CA SER A 21 10.29 -6.42 -8.28
C SER A 21 10.91 -7.81 -8.17
N LYS A 22 11.67 -8.24 -9.20
CA LYS A 22 12.38 -9.53 -9.18
C LYS A 22 13.39 -9.62 -8.03
N GLY A 23 14.12 -8.54 -7.78
CA GLY A 23 15.11 -8.48 -6.70
C GLY A 23 14.43 -8.56 -5.33
N ARG A 24 13.34 -7.81 -5.12
CA ARG A 24 12.54 -7.85 -3.88
C ARG A 24 12.01 -9.24 -3.60
N LYS A 25 11.37 -9.88 -4.59
CA LYS A 25 10.85 -11.25 -4.46
C LYS A 25 11.93 -12.27 -4.11
N LYS A 26 13.13 -12.14 -4.73
CA LYS A 26 14.26 -13.04 -4.46
C LYS A 26 14.86 -12.85 -3.07
N ALA A 27 14.97 -11.61 -2.62
CA ALA A 27 15.54 -11.27 -1.32
C ALA A 27 14.51 -11.36 -0.18
N GLU A 28 13.23 -11.52 -0.51
CA GLU A 28 12.10 -11.43 0.43
C GLU A 28 12.16 -10.17 1.31
N ALA A 29 12.59 -9.05 0.69
CA ALA A 29 12.76 -7.77 1.36
C ALA A 29 12.51 -6.60 0.40
N TYR A 30 12.21 -5.44 0.95
CA TYR A 30 12.10 -4.18 0.22
C TYR A 30 12.77 -3.04 0.96
N MET A 31 12.91 -1.89 0.32
CA MET A 31 13.49 -0.69 0.91
C MET A 31 12.39 0.32 1.22
N ILE A 32 12.53 0.95 2.38
CA ILE A 32 11.83 2.19 2.71
C ILE A 32 12.87 3.29 2.85
N GLU A 33 12.59 4.49 2.35
CA GLU A 33 13.56 5.59 2.33
C GLU A 33 12.96 6.85 2.96
N GLY A 34 13.78 7.54 3.75
CA GLY A 34 13.46 8.78 4.43
C GLY A 34 13.11 8.60 5.90
N GLU A 35 13.34 9.66 6.66
CA GLU A 35 13.21 9.67 8.11
C GLU A 35 11.82 9.25 8.57
N HIS A 36 10.78 9.83 7.98
CA HIS A 36 9.39 9.52 8.35
C HIS A 36 9.04 8.05 8.19
N LEU A 37 9.37 7.41 7.03
CA LEU A 37 9.05 6.00 6.80
C LEU A 37 9.84 5.07 7.72
N VAL A 38 11.10 5.40 7.99
CA VAL A 38 11.93 4.64 8.92
C VAL A 38 11.41 4.78 10.35
N GLU A 39 10.98 5.98 10.77
CA GLU A 39 10.37 6.22 12.07
C GLU A 39 9.06 5.44 12.23
N GLU A 40 8.18 5.45 11.22
CA GLU A 40 6.93 4.67 11.22
C GLU A 40 7.20 3.16 11.31
N ALA A 41 8.19 2.64 10.60
CA ALA A 41 8.60 1.24 10.73
C ALA A 41 9.09 0.90 12.15
N ILE A 42 9.85 1.81 12.77
CA ILE A 42 10.32 1.65 14.15
C ILE A 42 9.16 1.66 15.15
N ARG A 43 8.21 2.58 14.99
CA ARG A 43 7.03 2.73 15.87
C ARG A 43 6.08 1.52 15.77
N SER A 44 5.91 0.98 14.58
CA SER A 44 5.05 -0.18 14.33
C SER A 44 5.68 -1.51 14.73
N THR A 45 6.89 -1.50 15.28
CA THR A 45 7.61 -2.71 15.71
C THR A 45 7.87 -3.73 14.59
N VAL A 46 7.80 -3.29 13.33
CA VAL A 46 8.13 -4.16 12.19
C VAL A 46 9.62 -4.51 12.23
N SER A 47 9.95 -5.71 11.80
CA SER A 47 11.34 -6.15 11.76
C SER A 47 12.16 -5.31 10.78
N ILE A 48 13.19 -4.64 11.26
CA ILE A 48 14.16 -3.92 10.43
C ILE A 48 15.41 -4.79 10.31
N GLN A 49 15.64 -5.32 9.13
CA GLN A 49 16.82 -6.17 8.88
C GLN A 49 18.12 -5.35 8.93
N ARG A 50 18.07 -4.10 8.42
CA ARG A 50 19.21 -3.21 8.41
C ARG A 50 18.81 -1.76 8.12
N LEU A 51 19.45 -0.84 8.82
CA LEU A 51 19.50 0.57 8.42
C LEU A 51 20.70 0.79 7.50
N VAL A 52 20.56 1.63 6.50
CA VAL A 52 21.64 2.15 5.68
C VAL A 52 21.66 3.66 5.84
N VAL A 53 22.78 4.20 6.32
CA VAL A 53 22.92 5.61 6.65
C VAL A 53 24.11 6.20 5.89
N SER A 54 23.89 7.37 5.29
CA SER A 54 24.97 8.16 4.69
C SER A 54 25.91 8.68 5.77
N GLU A 55 27.23 8.66 5.52
CA GLU A 55 28.24 9.15 6.45
C GLU A 55 27.96 10.57 6.94
N ASP A 56 27.37 11.43 6.12
CA ASP A 56 27.03 12.82 6.43
C ASP A 56 25.87 12.95 7.46
N HIS A 57 25.08 11.88 7.68
CA HIS A 57 23.88 11.88 8.51
C HIS A 57 24.00 11.00 9.78
N VAL A 58 25.18 10.46 10.06
CA VAL A 58 25.41 9.54 11.20
C VAL A 58 25.01 10.15 12.53
N LEU A 59 25.35 11.41 12.77
CA LEU A 59 25.03 12.10 14.03
C LEU A 59 23.51 12.34 14.16
N LEU A 60 22.81 12.59 13.05
CA LEU A 60 21.37 12.82 13.06
C LEU A 60 20.60 11.56 13.50
N TYR A 61 21.05 10.38 13.05
CA TYR A 61 20.40 9.10 13.32
C TYR A 61 21.10 8.24 14.37
N GLU A 62 21.97 8.80 15.20
CA GLU A 62 22.79 8.08 16.17
C GLU A 62 21.95 7.17 17.08
N SER A 63 20.81 7.64 17.57
CA SER A 63 19.92 6.89 18.45
C SER A 63 19.33 5.62 17.81
N TRP A 64 19.13 5.62 16.49
CA TRP A 64 18.66 4.45 15.73
C TRP A 64 19.82 3.53 15.37
N ILE A 65 20.98 4.11 15.01
CA ILE A 65 22.21 3.36 14.71
C ILE A 65 22.64 2.49 15.88
N GLN A 66 22.46 2.96 17.10
CA GLN A 66 22.79 2.21 18.32
C GLN A 66 21.85 1.03 18.58
N LYS A 67 20.61 1.09 18.07
CA LYS A 67 19.57 0.09 18.35
C LYS A 67 19.37 -0.95 17.25
N TYR A 68 19.72 -0.62 16.00
CA TYR A 68 19.45 -1.45 14.85
C TYR A 68 20.73 -1.83 14.10
N PRO A 69 20.80 -3.03 13.50
CA PRO A 69 21.89 -3.38 12.60
C PRO A 69 22.05 -2.32 11.52
N THR A 70 23.20 -1.65 11.47
CA THR A 70 23.40 -0.50 10.59
C THR A 70 24.61 -0.69 9.67
N MET A 71 24.48 -0.20 8.44
CA MET A 71 25.54 -0.07 7.46
C MET A 71 25.74 1.41 7.15
N ILE A 72 26.93 1.93 7.44
CA ILE A 72 27.29 3.30 7.07
C ILE A 72 27.97 3.26 5.71
N VAL A 73 27.52 4.14 4.81
CA VAL A 73 28.02 4.22 3.43
C VAL A 73 28.46 5.65 3.11
N SER A 74 29.36 5.79 2.12
CA SER A 74 29.68 7.13 1.61
C SER A 74 28.47 7.75 0.92
N LYS A 75 28.46 9.08 0.78
CA LYS A 75 27.41 9.82 0.09
C LYS A 75 27.14 9.26 -1.31
N GLU A 76 28.19 8.99 -2.10
CA GLU A 76 28.06 8.49 -3.46
C GLU A 76 27.44 7.07 -3.50
N VAL A 77 27.75 6.22 -2.51
CA VAL A 77 27.13 4.89 -2.39
C VAL A 77 25.67 5.03 -1.99
N PHE A 78 25.34 5.93 -1.08
CA PHE A 78 23.96 6.19 -0.66
C PHE A 78 23.11 6.69 -1.84
N GLU A 79 23.59 7.66 -2.62
CA GLU A 79 22.90 8.21 -3.79
C GLU A 79 22.54 7.12 -4.83
N LYS A 80 23.37 6.08 -4.97
CA LYS A 80 23.04 4.93 -5.83
C LYS A 80 21.99 3.97 -5.27
N LEU A 81 21.84 3.92 -3.97
CA LEU A 81 20.81 3.12 -3.31
C LEU A 81 19.51 3.90 -3.21
N SER A 82 19.58 5.22 -3.12
CA SER A 82 18.42 6.11 -3.03
C SER A 82 17.53 5.99 -4.27
N MET A 83 16.21 6.08 -4.02
CA MET A 83 15.15 6.10 -5.03
C MET A 83 14.53 7.49 -5.16
N THR A 84 15.07 8.49 -4.44
CA THR A 84 14.60 9.88 -4.45
C THR A 84 15.69 10.83 -4.95
N GLN A 85 15.29 11.92 -5.59
CA GLN A 85 16.23 12.95 -6.05
C GLN A 85 16.85 13.72 -4.88
N THR A 86 16.06 13.97 -3.83
CA THR A 86 16.51 14.64 -2.60
C THR A 86 16.35 13.66 -1.44
N ASN A 87 17.41 12.93 -1.14
CA ASN A 87 17.41 11.95 -0.07
C ASN A 87 17.69 12.58 1.30
N GLN A 88 17.26 11.91 2.35
CA GLN A 88 17.49 12.31 3.76
C GLN A 88 18.62 11.52 4.42
N GLY A 89 19.43 10.83 3.63
CA GLY A 89 20.60 10.08 4.11
C GLY A 89 20.28 8.84 4.95
N ILE A 90 19.02 8.36 4.94
CA ILE A 90 18.61 7.14 5.63
C ILE A 90 17.63 6.32 4.79
N LEU A 91 17.82 5.02 4.78
CA LEU A 91 16.87 4.03 4.33
C LEU A 91 16.91 2.77 5.22
N ALA A 92 15.85 1.98 5.21
CA ALA A 92 15.82 0.70 5.90
C ALA A 92 15.45 -0.44 4.97
N ILE A 93 16.00 -1.61 5.25
CA ILE A 93 15.65 -2.88 4.61
C ILE A 93 14.66 -3.60 5.52
N VAL A 94 13.47 -3.85 4.97
CA VAL A 94 12.33 -4.44 5.69
C VAL A 94 11.93 -5.74 4.98
N PRO A 95 11.62 -6.83 5.72
CA PRO A 95 11.18 -8.08 5.10
C PRO A 95 9.83 -7.91 4.40
N LEU A 96 9.64 -8.64 3.30
CA LEU A 96 8.33 -8.79 2.67
C LEU A 96 7.43 -9.64 3.57
N GLU A 97 6.26 -9.14 3.90
CA GLU A 97 5.24 -9.93 4.57
C GLU A 97 4.27 -10.50 3.52
N LYS A 98 4.17 -11.82 3.49
CA LYS A 98 3.13 -12.51 2.72
C LYS A 98 1.99 -12.83 3.68
N LYS A 99 0.95 -12.00 3.65
CA LYS A 99 -0.26 -12.20 4.46
C LYS A 99 -1.33 -12.85 3.60
N THR A 100 -1.97 -13.89 4.14
CA THR A 100 -3.17 -14.51 3.56
C THR A 100 -4.37 -14.13 4.40
N LEU A 101 -5.46 -13.74 3.75
CA LEU A 101 -6.71 -13.42 4.41
C LEU A 101 -7.44 -14.73 4.78
N VAL A 102 -7.11 -15.25 5.95
CA VAL A 102 -7.67 -16.53 6.44
C VAL A 102 -9.08 -16.33 6.98
N GLU A 103 -9.25 -15.35 7.86
CA GLU A 103 -10.52 -15.00 8.50
C GLU A 103 -10.99 -13.63 8.05
N VAL A 104 -12.30 -13.49 7.91
CA VAL A 104 -12.94 -12.23 7.50
C VAL A 104 -14.00 -11.88 8.56
N PRO A 105 -13.59 -11.32 9.71
CA PRO A 105 -14.53 -10.87 10.74
C PRO A 105 -15.40 -9.72 10.22
N LYS A 106 -16.51 -9.43 10.93
CA LYS A 106 -17.30 -8.23 10.64
C LYS A 106 -16.41 -6.99 10.69
N GLY A 107 -16.50 -6.15 9.67
CA GLY A 107 -15.63 -4.99 9.52
C GLY A 107 -15.71 -4.36 8.15
N ARG A 108 -14.84 -3.38 7.89
CA ARG A 108 -14.77 -2.62 6.63
C ARG A 108 -13.59 -3.08 5.79
N TYR A 109 -13.88 -3.51 4.58
CA TYR A 109 -12.90 -4.04 3.63
C TYR A 109 -12.89 -3.19 2.36
N LEU A 110 -11.71 -2.89 1.86
CA LEU A 110 -11.56 -2.29 0.54
C LEU A 110 -10.93 -3.31 -0.40
N LEU A 111 -11.63 -3.67 -1.46
CA LEU A 111 -11.15 -4.56 -2.50
C LEU A 111 -10.74 -3.71 -3.72
N VAL A 112 -9.53 -3.93 -4.20
CA VAL A 112 -8.93 -3.14 -5.28
C VAL A 112 -8.71 -4.04 -6.49
N ASP A 113 -9.46 -3.80 -7.56
CA ASP A 113 -9.39 -4.60 -8.79
C ASP A 113 -8.51 -3.90 -9.83
N ALA A 114 -7.31 -4.44 -10.03
CA ALA A 114 -6.38 -4.08 -11.10
C ALA A 114 -5.99 -2.58 -11.18
N VAL A 115 -5.87 -1.87 -10.07
CA VAL A 115 -5.35 -0.48 -10.05
C VAL A 115 -3.86 -0.49 -10.40
N GLN A 116 -3.47 0.25 -11.46
CA GLN A 116 -2.14 0.19 -12.04
C GLN A 116 -1.26 1.41 -11.72
N ASP A 117 -1.84 2.58 -11.44
CA ASP A 117 -1.04 3.73 -11.04
C ASP A 117 -0.54 3.59 -9.60
N PRO A 118 0.79 3.62 -9.39
CA PRO A 118 1.36 3.46 -8.05
C PRO A 118 1.01 4.59 -7.09
N GLY A 119 0.77 5.81 -7.58
CA GLY A 119 0.32 6.94 -6.76
C GLY A 119 -1.10 6.73 -6.26
N ASN A 120 -2.00 6.25 -7.13
CA ASN A 120 -3.37 5.91 -6.76
C ASN A 120 -3.40 4.80 -5.72
N LEU A 121 -2.69 3.68 -5.95
CA LEU A 121 -2.68 2.56 -5.02
C LEU A 121 -2.18 2.98 -3.63
N GLY A 122 -1.05 3.69 -3.56
CA GLY A 122 -0.53 4.17 -2.27
C GLY A 122 -1.49 5.14 -1.56
N THR A 123 -2.12 6.05 -2.31
CA THR A 123 -3.13 6.99 -1.78
C THR A 123 -4.37 6.26 -1.26
N ILE A 124 -4.84 5.24 -1.98
CA ILE A 124 -5.97 4.39 -1.57
C ILE A 124 -5.66 3.72 -0.23
N ILE A 125 -4.50 3.08 -0.10
CA ILE A 125 -4.10 2.38 1.13
C ILE A 125 -3.97 3.36 2.31
N ARG A 126 -3.34 4.52 2.08
CA ARG A 126 -3.22 5.57 3.09
C ARG A 126 -4.59 6.08 3.54
N THR A 127 -5.53 6.22 2.62
CA THR A 127 -6.88 6.69 2.93
C THR A 127 -7.68 5.61 3.67
N ALA A 128 -7.48 4.33 3.35
CA ALA A 128 -8.09 3.22 4.05
C ALA A 128 -7.65 3.15 5.52
N ASP A 129 -6.35 3.32 5.79
CA ASP A 129 -5.80 3.46 7.13
C ASP A 129 -6.43 4.65 7.87
N ALA A 130 -6.42 5.83 7.27
CA ALA A 130 -7.00 7.04 7.85
C ALA A 130 -8.52 6.92 8.12
N ALA A 131 -9.26 6.21 7.27
CA ALA A 131 -10.68 5.93 7.44
C ALA A 131 -10.94 4.75 8.41
N GLY A 132 -9.91 4.09 8.94
CA GLY A 132 -10.01 2.97 9.87
C GLY A 132 -10.66 1.74 9.23
N PHE A 133 -10.26 1.39 8.02
CA PHE A 133 -10.63 0.13 7.38
C PHE A 133 -9.78 -1.00 7.96
N ASP A 134 -10.37 -2.17 8.12
CA ASP A 134 -9.71 -3.33 8.73
C ASP A 134 -8.71 -3.97 7.76
N ALA A 135 -9.02 -3.94 6.46
CA ALA A 135 -8.12 -4.47 5.44
C ALA A 135 -8.31 -3.84 4.06
N VAL A 136 -7.23 -3.86 3.29
CA VAL A 136 -7.20 -3.63 1.84
C VAL A 136 -6.80 -4.92 1.16
N VAL A 137 -7.62 -5.40 0.23
CA VAL A 137 -7.36 -6.61 -0.55
C VAL A 137 -7.06 -6.23 -1.99
N LEU A 138 -5.86 -6.55 -2.42
CA LEU A 138 -5.37 -6.27 -3.77
C LEU A 138 -5.64 -7.49 -4.67
N GLY A 139 -6.44 -7.29 -5.70
CA GLY A 139 -6.70 -8.28 -6.74
C GLY A 139 -5.57 -8.41 -7.74
N GLU A 140 -5.71 -9.38 -8.63
CA GLU A 140 -4.78 -9.56 -9.75
C GLU A 140 -4.77 -8.32 -10.65
N GLY A 141 -3.60 -7.99 -11.21
CA GLY A 141 -3.41 -6.81 -12.07
C GLY A 141 -3.09 -5.52 -11.33
N CYS A 142 -3.14 -5.48 -9.99
CA CYS A 142 -2.65 -4.33 -9.24
C CYS A 142 -1.14 -4.15 -9.39
N VAL A 143 -0.71 -2.89 -9.38
CA VAL A 143 0.72 -2.55 -9.33
C VAL A 143 1.38 -3.16 -8.10
N ASP A 144 2.67 -3.48 -8.20
CA ASP A 144 3.44 -4.06 -7.09
C ASP A 144 3.40 -3.15 -5.86
N LEU A 145 2.82 -3.66 -4.76
CA LEU A 145 2.69 -2.97 -3.47
C LEU A 145 4.01 -2.36 -2.97
N TYR A 146 5.11 -3.07 -3.21
CA TYR A 146 6.44 -2.67 -2.76
C TYR A 146 7.24 -1.88 -3.79
N ASN A 147 6.59 -1.39 -4.86
CA ASN A 147 7.16 -0.37 -5.73
C ASN A 147 7.45 0.89 -4.90
N ASP A 148 8.60 1.53 -5.13
CA ASP A 148 9.05 2.71 -4.36
C ASP A 148 8.04 3.85 -4.35
N LYS A 149 7.36 4.11 -5.47
CA LYS A 149 6.33 5.15 -5.56
C LYS A 149 5.09 4.79 -4.75
N VAL A 150 4.68 3.49 -4.71
CA VAL A 150 3.59 3.02 -3.86
C VAL A 150 3.97 3.19 -2.39
N VAL A 151 5.14 2.68 -1.99
CA VAL A 151 5.64 2.76 -0.61
C VAL A 151 5.68 4.21 -0.10
N ARG A 152 6.21 5.12 -0.90
CA ARG A 152 6.23 6.55 -0.55
C ARG A 152 4.83 7.16 -0.45
N SER A 153 3.92 6.78 -1.35
CA SER A 153 2.54 7.31 -1.34
C SER A 153 1.73 6.81 -0.15
N MET A 154 2.01 5.62 0.36
CA MET A 154 1.39 5.06 1.58
C MET A 154 1.78 5.79 2.86
N GLN A 155 2.93 6.47 2.90
CA GLN A 155 3.40 7.25 4.06
C GLN A 155 3.40 6.48 5.40
N GLY A 156 3.70 5.17 5.38
CA GLY A 156 3.74 4.33 6.58
C GLY A 156 2.47 3.52 6.85
N SER A 157 1.36 3.80 6.17
CA SER A 157 0.08 3.09 6.38
C SER A 157 0.16 1.58 6.14
N GLN A 158 1.14 1.10 5.36
CA GLN A 158 1.40 -0.34 5.19
C GLN A 158 1.76 -1.07 6.50
N PHE A 159 2.13 -0.34 7.53
CA PHE A 159 2.42 -0.89 8.85
C PHE A 159 1.21 -0.92 9.78
N HIS A 160 0.10 -0.27 9.41
CA HIS A 160 -1.07 -0.07 10.28
C HIS A 160 -2.28 -0.84 9.79
N VAL A 161 -2.56 -0.88 8.48
CA VAL A 161 -3.71 -1.57 7.90
C VAL A 161 -3.31 -2.93 7.34
N GLY A 162 -4.17 -3.94 7.47
CA GLY A 162 -3.98 -5.24 6.85
C GLY A 162 -4.01 -5.14 5.32
N ILE A 163 -2.94 -5.59 4.63
CA ILE A 163 -2.90 -5.60 3.17
C ILE A 163 -2.68 -7.04 2.70
N TYR A 164 -3.56 -7.51 1.81
CA TYR A 164 -3.59 -8.87 1.32
C TYR A 164 -3.59 -8.90 -0.20
N HIS A 165 -2.95 -9.89 -0.80
CA HIS A 165 -3.03 -10.18 -2.23
C HIS A 165 -3.81 -11.47 -2.42
N GLU A 166 -5.01 -11.39 -2.98
CA GLU A 166 -5.92 -12.54 -3.07
C GLU A 166 -6.69 -12.52 -4.40
N ASN A 167 -7.24 -13.65 -4.78
CA ASN A 167 -8.27 -13.70 -5.81
C ASN A 167 -9.55 -13.08 -5.24
N LEU A 168 -10.05 -12.01 -5.88
CA LEU A 168 -11.21 -11.27 -5.36
C LEU A 168 -12.50 -12.10 -5.39
N THR A 169 -12.64 -13.05 -6.33
CA THR A 169 -13.79 -13.95 -6.37
C THR A 169 -13.82 -14.87 -5.14
N ASP A 170 -12.65 -15.38 -4.72
CA ASP A 170 -12.55 -16.19 -3.51
C ASP A 170 -12.85 -15.37 -2.24
N VAL A 171 -12.41 -14.10 -2.23
CA VAL A 171 -12.71 -13.16 -1.13
C VAL A 171 -14.20 -12.87 -1.04
N TYR A 172 -14.90 -12.73 -2.18
CA TYR A 172 -16.36 -12.59 -2.22
C TYR A 172 -17.06 -13.75 -1.52
N GLY A 173 -16.61 -14.99 -1.76
CA GLY A 173 -17.13 -16.16 -1.06
C GLY A 173 -17.01 -16.03 0.46
N LYS A 174 -15.81 -15.69 0.96
CA LYS A 174 -15.55 -15.49 2.39
C LYS A 174 -16.39 -14.36 3.00
N LEU A 175 -16.57 -13.25 2.27
CA LEU A 175 -17.39 -12.12 2.72
C LEU A 175 -18.86 -12.54 2.86
N LYS A 176 -19.41 -13.25 1.88
CA LYS A 176 -20.79 -13.74 1.89
C LYS A 176 -21.04 -14.75 3.01
N GLU A 177 -20.10 -15.66 3.25
CA GLU A 177 -20.18 -16.63 4.37
C GLU A 177 -20.25 -15.94 5.74
N ASN A 178 -19.75 -14.72 5.83
CA ASN A 178 -19.76 -13.91 7.05
C ASN A 178 -20.83 -12.78 7.04
N ASP A 179 -21.80 -12.83 6.11
CA ASP A 179 -22.86 -11.81 5.94
C ASP A 179 -22.30 -10.38 5.87
N ILE A 180 -21.22 -10.17 5.13
CA ILE A 180 -20.63 -8.86 4.86
C ILE A 180 -21.08 -8.42 3.47
N PRO A 181 -21.93 -7.38 3.35
CA PRO A 181 -22.43 -6.94 2.06
C PRO A 181 -21.32 -6.35 1.20
N ILE A 182 -21.36 -6.67 -0.09
CA ILE A 182 -20.37 -6.25 -1.08
C ILE A 182 -20.98 -5.16 -1.96
N ALA A 183 -20.39 -3.97 -1.94
CA ALA A 183 -20.78 -2.81 -2.75
C ALA A 183 -19.70 -2.52 -3.80
N VAL A 184 -20.02 -2.71 -5.08
CA VAL A 184 -19.10 -2.47 -6.19
C VAL A 184 -19.37 -1.11 -6.83
N THR A 185 -18.31 -0.41 -7.22
CA THR A 185 -18.42 0.85 -7.96
C THR A 185 -18.52 0.57 -9.46
N ALA A 186 -19.62 0.94 -10.06
CA ALA A 186 -19.78 0.91 -11.52
C ALA A 186 -20.80 1.94 -11.99
N LEU A 187 -20.64 2.38 -13.25
CA LEU A 187 -21.65 3.17 -13.94
C LEU A 187 -22.72 2.22 -14.50
N HIS A 188 -23.79 2.04 -13.76
CA HIS A 188 -24.89 1.14 -14.14
C HIS A 188 -26.23 1.82 -13.91
N ARG A 189 -27.26 1.48 -14.76
CA ARG A 189 -28.60 2.10 -14.69
C ARG A 189 -29.28 1.91 -13.33
N ASP A 190 -29.05 0.77 -12.70
CA ASP A 190 -29.65 0.39 -11.41
C ASP A 190 -28.73 0.65 -10.23
N ALA A 191 -27.64 1.44 -10.43
CA ALA A 191 -26.72 1.77 -9.36
C ALA A 191 -27.41 2.60 -8.27
N LYS A 192 -27.19 2.22 -7.02
CA LYS A 192 -27.66 2.98 -5.87
C LYS A 192 -26.75 4.20 -5.65
N ASP A 193 -27.30 5.24 -5.03
CA ASP A 193 -26.50 6.36 -4.53
C ASP A 193 -25.49 5.85 -3.48
N PHE A 194 -24.27 6.35 -3.54
CA PHE A 194 -23.19 5.98 -2.59
C PHE A 194 -23.54 6.22 -1.12
N LYS A 195 -24.54 7.06 -0.83
CA LYS A 195 -25.10 7.24 0.51
C LYS A 195 -25.67 5.96 1.11
N TRP A 196 -25.89 4.92 0.31
CA TRP A 196 -26.19 3.59 0.82
C TRP A 196 -25.12 3.09 1.81
N LEU A 197 -23.89 3.59 1.73
CA LEU A 197 -22.79 3.26 2.65
C LEU A 197 -22.90 3.92 4.03
N THR A 198 -23.78 4.91 4.21
CA THR A 198 -23.90 5.69 5.45
C THR A 198 -24.04 4.80 6.68
N GLY A 199 -23.15 4.99 7.66
CA GLY A 199 -23.19 4.31 8.97
C GLY A 199 -22.91 2.81 8.93
N ARG A 200 -22.40 2.26 7.82
CA ARG A 200 -22.13 0.83 7.75
C ARG A 200 -20.86 0.47 8.49
N GLU A 201 -21.01 -0.29 9.56
CA GLU A 201 -19.89 -0.82 10.33
C GLU A 201 -19.24 -2.05 9.69
N SER A 202 -20.01 -2.79 8.87
CA SER A 202 -19.52 -3.97 8.15
C SER A 202 -19.93 -3.89 6.68
N VAL A 203 -18.96 -3.78 5.80
CA VAL A 203 -19.14 -3.68 4.34
C VAL A 203 -17.82 -3.92 3.61
N ALA A 204 -17.87 -4.51 2.44
CA ALA A 204 -16.79 -4.54 1.48
C ALA A 204 -17.09 -3.58 0.32
N ILE A 205 -16.17 -2.64 0.06
CA ILE A 205 -16.26 -1.72 -1.07
C ILE A 205 -15.27 -2.18 -2.14
N VAL A 206 -15.73 -2.25 -3.38
CA VAL A 206 -14.88 -2.67 -4.52
C VAL A 206 -14.68 -1.51 -5.46
N VAL A 207 -13.42 -1.20 -5.73
CA VAL A 207 -13.00 -0.14 -6.67
C VAL A 207 -12.12 -0.76 -7.75
N GLY A 208 -12.20 -0.21 -8.95
CA GLY A 208 -11.60 -0.82 -10.13
C GLY A 208 -10.48 -0.02 -10.77
N ASN A 209 -10.03 -0.54 -11.89
CA ASN A 209 -9.01 0.05 -12.75
C ASN A 209 -9.40 1.43 -13.27
N GLU A 210 -8.42 2.29 -13.48
CA GLU A 210 -8.61 3.69 -13.91
C GLU A 210 -9.29 3.82 -15.28
N GLY A 211 -9.06 2.88 -16.17
CA GLY A 211 -9.62 2.91 -17.55
C GLY A 211 -10.84 2.02 -17.72
N ASN A 212 -10.82 0.83 -17.15
CA ASN A 212 -11.82 -0.21 -17.40
C ASN A 212 -12.84 -0.39 -16.26
N GLY A 213 -12.63 0.26 -15.12
CA GLY A 213 -13.47 0.04 -13.94
C GLY A 213 -13.24 -1.32 -13.29
N VAL A 214 -14.26 -1.84 -12.63
CA VAL A 214 -14.28 -3.18 -12.02
C VAL A 214 -14.69 -4.21 -13.05
N ARG A 215 -14.10 -5.40 -13.03
CA ARG A 215 -14.42 -6.51 -13.93
C ARG A 215 -15.89 -6.95 -13.80
N ASP A 216 -16.51 -7.30 -14.93
CA ASP A 216 -17.95 -7.65 -15.01
C ASP A 216 -18.31 -8.79 -14.04
N GLU A 217 -17.48 -9.83 -13.92
CA GLU A 217 -17.72 -10.95 -13.01
C GLU A 217 -17.86 -10.53 -11.54
N LEU A 218 -17.13 -9.49 -11.12
CA LEU A 218 -17.21 -8.94 -9.77
C LEU A 218 -18.45 -8.05 -9.62
N ILE A 219 -18.85 -7.34 -10.67
CA ILE A 219 -20.07 -6.52 -10.68
C ILE A 219 -21.31 -7.42 -10.57
N GLU A 220 -21.38 -8.49 -11.36
CA GLU A 220 -22.50 -9.43 -11.37
C GLU A 220 -22.65 -10.21 -10.05
N SER A 221 -21.53 -10.46 -9.38
CA SER A 221 -21.49 -11.22 -8.12
C SER A 221 -21.68 -10.36 -6.87
N ALA A 222 -21.66 -9.03 -6.99
CA ALA A 222 -21.83 -8.11 -5.86
C ALA A 222 -23.29 -8.02 -5.40
N ASP A 223 -23.50 -7.66 -4.12
CA ASP A 223 -24.83 -7.46 -3.56
C ASP A 223 -25.44 -6.11 -4.00
N HIS A 224 -24.57 -5.11 -4.20
CA HIS A 224 -24.99 -3.77 -4.59
C HIS A 224 -24.01 -3.13 -5.57
N VAL A 225 -24.54 -2.50 -6.60
CA VAL A 225 -23.82 -1.56 -7.44
C VAL A 225 -24.07 -0.15 -6.90
N ILE A 226 -23.01 0.61 -6.64
CA ILE A 226 -23.09 1.99 -6.13
C ILE A 226 -22.36 2.95 -7.04
N GLN A 227 -22.83 4.21 -7.08
CA GLN A 227 -22.19 5.27 -7.85
C GLN A 227 -22.11 6.58 -7.06
N ILE A 228 -21.06 7.34 -7.32
CA ILE A 228 -20.95 8.73 -6.89
C ILE A 228 -21.52 9.59 -8.03
N PRO A 229 -22.55 10.42 -7.77
CA PRO A 229 -23.15 11.24 -8.84
C PRO A 229 -22.18 12.30 -9.33
N MET A 230 -22.12 12.47 -10.66
CA MET A 230 -21.36 13.54 -11.31
C MET A 230 -22.28 14.74 -11.54
N PHE A 231 -21.94 15.90 -11.04
CA PHE A 231 -22.71 17.15 -11.21
C PHE A 231 -22.13 18.07 -12.28
N GLY A 232 -20.96 17.76 -12.80
CA GLY A 232 -20.24 18.49 -13.83
C GLY A 232 -20.14 17.73 -15.14
N GLN A 233 -19.15 18.10 -15.97
CA GLN A 233 -18.90 17.51 -17.29
C GLN A 233 -17.90 16.34 -17.27
N ALA A 234 -17.32 16.04 -16.11
CA ALA A 234 -16.38 14.93 -15.98
C ALA A 234 -17.12 13.58 -16.07
N GLU A 235 -16.55 12.63 -16.78
CA GLU A 235 -17.12 11.27 -16.93
C GLU A 235 -16.93 10.43 -15.67
N SER A 236 -15.83 10.65 -14.94
CA SER A 236 -15.49 9.89 -13.73
C SER A 236 -14.59 10.68 -12.79
N LEU A 237 -14.40 10.18 -11.59
CA LEU A 237 -13.40 10.64 -10.63
C LEU A 237 -12.13 9.77 -10.71
N ASN A 238 -11.01 10.36 -10.35
CA ASN A 238 -9.80 9.58 -10.05
C ASN A 238 -10.14 8.49 -9.01
N VAL A 239 -9.64 7.28 -9.20
CA VAL A 239 -10.01 6.12 -8.37
C VAL A 239 -9.63 6.31 -6.89
N ALA A 240 -8.52 6.99 -6.58
CA ALA A 240 -8.15 7.25 -5.19
C ALA A 240 -9.09 8.27 -4.52
N ILE A 241 -9.54 9.28 -5.27
CA ILE A 241 -10.54 10.25 -4.80
C ILE A 241 -11.89 9.56 -4.58
N ALA A 242 -12.35 8.76 -5.54
CA ALA A 242 -13.59 7.99 -5.41
C ALA A 242 -13.54 7.07 -4.19
N SER A 243 -12.44 6.33 -4.02
CA SER A 243 -12.22 5.46 -2.86
C SER A 243 -12.32 6.24 -1.54
N GLY A 244 -11.71 7.41 -1.46
CA GLY A 244 -11.76 8.27 -0.27
C GLY A 244 -13.19 8.71 0.08
N ILE A 245 -13.95 9.18 -0.91
CA ILE A 245 -15.35 9.57 -0.72
C ILE A 245 -16.18 8.39 -0.18
N LEU A 246 -16.04 7.20 -0.80
CA LEU A 246 -16.78 6.01 -0.41
C LEU A 246 -16.42 5.51 0.98
N MET A 247 -15.13 5.47 1.30
CA MET A 247 -14.66 5.03 2.61
C MET A 247 -15.16 5.94 3.73
N TYR A 248 -15.05 7.25 3.57
CA TYR A 248 -15.53 8.21 4.56
C TYR A 248 -17.06 8.24 4.64
N GLN A 249 -17.78 7.90 3.58
CA GLN A 249 -19.25 7.78 3.65
C GLN A 249 -19.70 6.68 4.64
N THR A 250 -18.89 5.66 4.90
CA THR A 250 -19.20 4.64 5.91
C THR A 250 -19.10 5.16 7.36
N ARG A 251 -18.51 6.34 7.56
CA ARG A 251 -18.24 6.95 8.86
C ARG A 251 -19.24 8.03 9.26
N VAL A 252 -20.14 8.40 8.35
CA VAL A 252 -21.17 9.45 8.55
C VAL A 252 -22.47 8.90 9.12
#